data_617408e4fa479f1fa0e357f0538a5f42
#
_entry.id   617408e4fa479f1fa0e357f0538a5f42
#
_cell.length_a   1.000
_cell.length_b   1.000
_cell.length_c   1.000
_cell.angle_alpha   90.00
_cell.angle_beta   90.00
_cell.angle_gamma   90.00
#
_symmetry.space_group_name_H-M   'P 1'
#
loop_
_entity.id
_entity.type
_entity.pdbx_description
1 polymer ?
#
loop_
_entity_poly.entity_id
_entity_poly.type
_entity_poly.pdbx_seq_one_letter_code
_entity_poly.pdbx_strand_id
1 'polypeptide(L)'
;MANPLYHKNIISINDLSREELELALRTAARLKATPQPELLRHKVIASCFFEASTRTRLSFETAIQRLGASVVGFSDSSNTSLGKKGETLADTISVISTYVDAIVMRHPQEGAARLASEFAGGIPVLNAGDGANQHPTQTLLDLFTIQETQGRLNNINIAMVGDLKYGRTVHSLAQALAKFQGNRFYFIAPEALAMPGYILQMLEEKGIAYSLHESIEEVVPELDILYMTRVQKERLDPSEYANVKAQFILRAADLHGARANLKVLHPLPRIDEITTDVDKTPYAYYFQQAGNGIFARQALLALVLNEELAF
;
A
#
# COMPACT_ATOMS: atom_id res chain seq x y z
N MET A 1 -14.14 -22.38 -7.93
CA MET A 1 -14.90 -21.55 -6.96
C MET A 1 -15.10 -20.18 -7.58
N ALA A 2 -16.24 -19.53 -7.39
CA ALA A 2 -16.47 -18.19 -7.90
C ALA A 2 -15.45 -17.21 -7.31
N ASN A 3 -15.01 -16.25 -8.10
CA ASN A 3 -14.07 -15.22 -7.67
C ASN A 3 -14.79 -14.21 -6.74
N PRO A 4 -14.48 -14.15 -5.44
CA PRO A 4 -15.18 -13.27 -4.49
C PRO A 4 -14.86 -11.78 -4.71
N LEU A 5 -13.84 -11.46 -5.51
CA LEU A 5 -13.44 -10.09 -5.80
C LEU A 5 -14.06 -9.55 -7.12
N TYR A 6 -14.80 -10.38 -7.86
CA TYR A 6 -15.43 -9.94 -9.09
C TYR A 6 -16.42 -8.79 -8.82
N HIS A 7 -16.29 -7.69 -9.54
CA HIS A 7 -17.03 -6.41 -9.36
C HIS A 7 -16.95 -5.80 -7.95
N LYS A 8 -16.03 -6.27 -7.11
CA LYS A 8 -15.84 -5.70 -5.76
C LYS A 8 -15.05 -4.38 -5.84
N ASN A 9 -15.51 -3.37 -5.09
CA ASN A 9 -14.77 -2.15 -4.85
C ASN A 9 -13.58 -2.42 -3.92
N ILE A 10 -12.41 -1.89 -4.21
CA ILE A 10 -11.19 -2.02 -3.40
C ILE A 10 -10.90 -0.66 -2.75
N ILE A 11 -11.61 -0.35 -1.68
CA ILE A 11 -11.55 0.98 -1.03
C ILE A 11 -10.65 0.98 0.20
N SER A 12 -10.77 -0.03 1.04
CA SER A 12 -10.01 -0.17 2.28
C SER A 12 -9.46 -1.59 2.39
N ILE A 13 -8.29 -1.73 3.02
CA ILE A 13 -7.74 -3.06 3.32
C ILE A 13 -8.64 -3.83 4.31
N ASN A 14 -9.42 -3.12 5.11
CA ASN A 14 -10.34 -3.71 6.06
C ASN A 14 -11.57 -4.36 5.39
N ASP A 15 -11.91 -3.94 4.16
CA ASP A 15 -13.00 -4.51 3.37
C ASP A 15 -12.65 -5.87 2.75
N LEU A 16 -11.39 -6.30 2.85
CA LEU A 16 -10.90 -7.56 2.31
C LEU A 16 -10.73 -8.61 3.42
N SER A 17 -11.28 -9.79 3.21
CA SER A 17 -11.04 -10.94 4.09
C SER A 17 -9.61 -11.47 3.93
N ARG A 18 -9.19 -12.36 4.85
CA ARG A 18 -7.90 -13.04 4.73
C ARG A 18 -7.82 -13.84 3.43
N GLU A 19 -8.87 -14.57 3.10
CA GLU A 19 -8.96 -15.43 1.91
C GLU A 19 -8.88 -14.58 0.61
N GLU A 20 -9.49 -13.40 0.61
CA GLU A 20 -9.43 -12.45 -0.51
C GLU A 20 -8.03 -11.86 -0.68
N LEU A 21 -7.35 -11.54 0.43
CA LEU A 21 -5.94 -11.11 0.40
C LEU A 21 -5.06 -12.23 -0.15
N GLU A 22 -5.19 -13.46 0.36
CA GLU A 22 -4.42 -14.60 -0.13
C GLU A 22 -4.69 -14.91 -1.61
N LEU A 23 -5.93 -14.74 -2.08
CA LEU A 23 -6.28 -14.87 -3.50
C LEU A 23 -5.54 -13.81 -4.34
N ALA A 24 -5.58 -12.55 -3.91
CA ALA A 24 -4.89 -11.46 -4.61
C ALA A 24 -3.37 -11.68 -4.66
N LEU A 25 -2.77 -12.16 -3.56
CA LEU A 25 -1.34 -12.44 -3.48
C LEU A 25 -0.92 -13.62 -4.38
N ARG A 26 -1.69 -14.72 -4.40
CA ARG A 26 -1.46 -15.83 -5.32
C ARG A 26 -1.57 -15.39 -6.79
N THR A 27 -2.57 -14.57 -7.09
CA THR A 27 -2.76 -14.00 -8.43
C THR A 27 -1.58 -13.11 -8.83
N ALA A 28 -1.09 -12.26 -7.92
CA ALA A 28 0.09 -11.42 -8.16
C ALA A 28 1.34 -12.27 -8.45
N ALA A 29 1.58 -13.32 -7.66
CA ALA A 29 2.70 -14.23 -7.86
C ALA A 29 2.62 -14.94 -9.22
N ARG A 30 1.43 -15.39 -9.62
CA ARG A 30 1.21 -16.04 -10.92
C ARG A 30 1.43 -15.08 -12.08
N LEU A 31 0.89 -13.85 -12.02
CA LEU A 31 1.07 -12.84 -13.07
C LEU A 31 2.53 -12.37 -13.16
N LYS A 32 3.28 -12.39 -12.05
CA LYS A 32 4.73 -12.14 -12.04
C LYS A 32 5.50 -13.25 -12.74
N ALA A 33 5.14 -14.51 -12.50
CA ALA A 33 5.81 -15.67 -13.09
C ALA A 33 5.39 -15.91 -14.55
N THR A 34 4.12 -15.69 -14.88
CA THR A 34 3.55 -15.96 -16.20
C THR A 34 2.68 -14.76 -16.64
N PRO A 35 3.26 -13.80 -17.38
CA PRO A 35 2.54 -12.64 -17.89
C PRO A 35 1.32 -13.02 -18.75
N GLN A 36 0.24 -12.25 -18.61
CA GLN A 36 -1.04 -12.46 -19.32
C GLN A 36 -1.44 -11.19 -20.11
N PRO A 37 -0.79 -10.89 -21.24
CA PRO A 37 -0.95 -9.61 -21.93
C PRO A 37 -2.31 -9.42 -22.62
N GLU A 38 -3.11 -10.47 -22.74
CA GLU A 38 -4.43 -10.43 -23.36
C GLU A 38 -5.59 -10.54 -22.35
N LEU A 39 -5.29 -10.65 -21.05
CA LEU A 39 -6.26 -10.99 -20.01
C LEU A 39 -7.41 -9.99 -19.90
N LEU A 40 -7.12 -8.71 -20.06
CA LEU A 40 -8.11 -7.63 -20.04
C LEU A 40 -8.26 -6.92 -21.41
N ARG A 41 -7.98 -7.64 -22.49
CA ARG A 41 -8.19 -7.14 -23.84
C ARG A 41 -9.62 -6.66 -23.98
N HIS A 42 -9.82 -5.51 -24.63
CA HIS A 42 -11.10 -4.83 -24.79
C HIS A 42 -11.69 -4.13 -23.55
N LYS A 43 -11.01 -4.19 -22.39
CA LYS A 43 -11.37 -3.41 -21.22
C LYS A 43 -10.76 -2.01 -21.30
N VAL A 44 -11.51 -1.02 -20.83
CA VAL A 44 -11.05 0.36 -20.68
C VAL A 44 -11.08 0.72 -19.19
N ILE A 45 -9.97 1.24 -18.66
CA ILE A 45 -9.85 1.55 -17.25
C ILE A 45 -9.52 3.05 -17.09
N ALA A 46 -10.29 3.73 -16.25
CA ALA A 46 -10.02 5.12 -15.93
C ALA A 46 -8.91 5.24 -14.87
N SER A 47 -7.91 6.10 -15.13
CA SER A 47 -6.83 6.50 -14.20
C SER A 47 -7.07 7.95 -13.77
N CYS A 48 -7.85 8.14 -12.68
CA CYS A 48 -8.34 9.45 -12.22
C CYS A 48 -7.53 9.93 -11.01
N PHE A 49 -6.46 10.68 -11.24
CA PHE A 49 -5.61 11.22 -10.19
C PHE A 49 -5.94 12.68 -9.94
N PHE A 50 -6.75 12.93 -8.90
CA PHE A 50 -7.12 14.28 -8.42
C PHE A 50 -5.99 14.93 -7.59
N GLU A 51 -5.02 14.12 -7.18
CA GLU A 51 -3.80 14.52 -6.48
C GLU A 51 -2.58 13.90 -7.17
N ALA A 52 -1.50 14.67 -7.28
CA ALA A 52 -0.29 14.20 -7.95
C ALA A 52 0.33 12.97 -7.29
N SER A 53 0.66 11.97 -8.10
CA SER A 53 1.34 10.75 -7.65
C SER A 53 2.08 10.08 -8.80
N THR A 54 3.40 10.19 -8.81
CA THR A 54 4.23 9.61 -9.88
C THR A 54 4.22 8.08 -9.84
N ARG A 55 4.64 7.49 -8.72
CA ARG A 55 4.79 6.02 -8.60
C ARG A 55 3.48 5.26 -8.70
N THR A 56 2.48 5.68 -7.92
CA THR A 56 1.20 4.97 -7.90
C THR A 56 0.52 5.01 -9.27
N ARG A 57 0.50 6.19 -9.90
CA ARG A 57 -0.08 6.36 -11.24
C ARG A 57 0.64 5.50 -12.27
N LEU A 58 1.96 5.68 -12.42
CA LEU A 58 2.73 4.94 -13.43
C LEU A 58 2.63 3.43 -13.24
N SER A 59 2.63 2.93 -11.99
CA SER A 59 2.51 1.50 -11.75
C SER A 59 1.12 0.95 -12.04
N PHE A 60 0.03 1.71 -11.81
CA PHE A 60 -1.32 1.32 -12.25
C PHE A 60 -1.43 1.32 -13.76
N GLU A 61 -1.01 2.40 -14.42
CA GLU A 61 -1.05 2.49 -15.89
C GLU A 61 -0.20 1.40 -16.55
N THR A 62 0.98 1.10 -15.99
CA THR A 62 1.80 -0.04 -16.43
C THR A 62 1.08 -1.38 -16.21
N ALA A 63 0.42 -1.57 -15.05
CA ALA A 63 -0.33 -2.79 -14.77
C ALA A 63 -1.49 -3.00 -15.76
N ILE A 64 -2.25 -1.94 -16.07
CA ILE A 64 -3.32 -1.92 -17.04
C ILE A 64 -2.81 -2.36 -18.43
N GLN A 65 -1.75 -1.69 -18.90
CA GLN A 65 -1.16 -1.98 -20.22
C GLN A 65 -0.62 -3.41 -20.32
N ARG A 66 0.03 -3.91 -19.25
CA ARG A 66 0.56 -5.29 -19.24
C ARG A 66 -0.51 -6.38 -19.20
N LEU A 67 -1.75 -6.04 -18.89
CA LEU A 67 -2.90 -6.92 -18.97
C LEU A 67 -3.67 -6.79 -20.30
N GLY A 68 -3.21 -5.91 -21.22
CA GLY A 68 -3.81 -5.67 -22.52
C GLY A 68 -5.01 -4.72 -22.51
N ALA A 69 -5.32 -4.09 -21.38
CA ALA A 69 -6.40 -3.11 -21.29
C ALA A 69 -5.94 -1.71 -21.75
N SER A 70 -6.90 -0.90 -22.18
CA SER A 70 -6.69 0.51 -22.49
C SER A 70 -6.82 1.37 -21.24
N VAL A 71 -6.09 2.48 -21.17
CA VAL A 71 -6.17 3.45 -20.08
C VAL A 71 -6.58 4.83 -20.61
N VAL A 72 -7.52 5.46 -19.91
CA VAL A 72 -7.92 6.87 -20.10
C VAL A 72 -7.88 7.57 -18.75
N GLY A 73 -7.74 8.88 -18.71
CA GLY A 73 -7.77 9.58 -17.43
C GLY A 73 -6.97 10.87 -17.39
N PHE A 74 -6.70 11.33 -16.19
CA PHE A 74 -5.98 12.58 -15.91
C PHE A 74 -5.08 12.44 -14.68
N SER A 75 -4.08 13.32 -14.57
CA SER A 75 -3.09 13.32 -13.49
C SER A 75 -3.18 14.50 -12.53
N ASP A 76 -4.09 15.43 -12.85
CA ASP A 76 -4.32 16.66 -12.10
C ASP A 76 -5.76 17.11 -12.34
N SER A 77 -6.47 17.39 -11.26
CA SER A 77 -7.86 17.88 -11.32
C SER A 77 -7.98 19.33 -11.77
N SER A 78 -6.91 20.12 -11.70
CA SER A 78 -6.96 21.56 -12.03
C SER A 78 -7.45 21.86 -13.44
N ASN A 79 -7.31 20.91 -14.37
CA ASN A 79 -7.77 21.01 -15.76
C ASN A 79 -9.04 20.21 -16.07
N THR A 80 -9.72 19.70 -15.04
CA THR A 80 -11.00 18.98 -15.19
C THR A 80 -12.20 19.92 -14.98
N SER A 81 -13.40 19.46 -15.31
CA SER A 81 -14.65 20.20 -15.03
C SER A 81 -14.87 20.40 -13.54
N LEU A 82 -14.49 19.42 -12.70
CA LEU A 82 -14.52 19.52 -11.26
C LEU A 82 -13.63 20.69 -10.78
N GLY A 83 -12.39 20.76 -11.22
CA GLY A 83 -11.46 21.81 -10.81
C GLY A 83 -11.79 23.20 -11.36
N LYS A 84 -12.33 23.30 -12.58
CA LYS A 84 -12.56 24.59 -13.26
C LYS A 84 -13.98 25.11 -13.23
N LYS A 85 -14.98 24.22 -13.17
CA LYS A 85 -16.40 24.57 -13.35
C LYS A 85 -17.26 24.28 -12.12
N GLY A 86 -16.68 23.69 -11.04
CA GLY A 86 -17.43 23.34 -9.83
C GLY A 86 -18.34 22.13 -9.98
N GLU A 87 -18.04 21.22 -10.93
CA GLU A 87 -18.72 19.91 -11.02
C GLU A 87 -18.50 19.12 -9.74
N THR A 88 -19.48 18.34 -9.29
CA THR A 88 -19.33 17.51 -8.11
C THR A 88 -18.53 16.25 -8.42
N LEU A 89 -17.88 15.66 -7.40
CA LEU A 89 -17.22 14.36 -7.56
C LEU A 89 -18.22 13.28 -7.98
N ALA A 90 -19.43 13.31 -7.43
CA ALA A 90 -20.50 12.37 -7.77
C ALA A 90 -20.87 12.43 -9.26
N ASP A 91 -21.06 13.62 -9.82
CA ASP A 91 -21.36 13.80 -11.24
C ASP A 91 -20.20 13.37 -12.12
N THR A 92 -18.97 13.77 -11.76
CA THR A 92 -17.74 13.38 -12.46
C THR A 92 -17.64 11.84 -12.55
N ILE A 93 -17.82 11.14 -11.42
CA ILE A 93 -17.74 9.67 -11.38
C ILE A 93 -18.89 9.02 -12.13
N SER A 94 -20.12 9.53 -12.01
CA SER A 94 -21.28 9.01 -12.75
C SER A 94 -21.07 9.10 -14.27
N VAL A 95 -20.48 10.18 -14.76
CA VAL A 95 -20.16 10.33 -16.19
C VAL A 95 -19.04 9.38 -16.59
N ILE A 96 -17.91 9.35 -15.85
CA ILE A 96 -16.76 8.48 -16.16
C ILE A 96 -17.19 7.01 -16.19
N SER A 97 -18.06 6.58 -15.26
CA SER A 97 -18.53 5.20 -15.18
C SER A 97 -19.26 4.71 -16.44
N THR A 98 -19.80 5.63 -17.26
CA THR A 98 -20.43 5.27 -18.53
C THR A 98 -19.41 4.98 -19.65
N TYR A 99 -18.13 5.30 -19.46
CA TYR A 99 -17.07 5.18 -20.47
C TYR A 99 -16.14 4.00 -20.26
N VAL A 100 -16.09 3.44 -19.05
CA VAL A 100 -15.03 2.53 -18.63
C VAL A 100 -15.56 1.31 -17.86
N ASP A 101 -14.74 0.28 -17.76
CA ASP A 101 -15.06 -0.96 -17.03
C ASP A 101 -14.63 -0.92 -15.54
N ALA A 102 -13.69 -0.05 -15.19
CA ALA A 102 -13.24 0.17 -13.81
C ALA A 102 -12.62 1.57 -13.63
N ILE A 103 -12.64 2.06 -12.41
CA ILE A 103 -12.03 3.35 -12.04
C ILE A 103 -10.93 3.12 -11.02
N VAL A 104 -9.72 3.54 -11.35
CA VAL A 104 -8.61 3.73 -10.39
C VAL A 104 -8.59 5.20 -10.02
N MET A 105 -8.75 5.54 -8.75
CA MET A 105 -8.76 6.93 -8.32
C MET A 105 -7.85 7.23 -7.14
N ARG A 106 -7.22 8.39 -7.17
CA ARG A 106 -6.50 9.00 -6.06
C ARG A 106 -7.06 10.40 -5.78
N HIS A 107 -7.36 10.69 -4.52
CA HIS A 107 -7.98 11.95 -4.13
C HIS A 107 -7.36 12.53 -2.85
N PRO A 108 -7.24 13.86 -2.69
CA PRO A 108 -6.70 14.45 -1.47
C PRO A 108 -7.63 14.33 -0.26
N GLN A 109 -8.94 14.20 -0.47
CA GLN A 109 -9.93 14.09 0.61
C GLN A 109 -10.15 12.64 1.03
N GLU A 110 -10.18 12.43 2.35
CA GLU A 110 -10.54 11.15 2.96
C GLU A 110 -11.98 10.77 2.64
N GLY A 111 -12.20 9.48 2.36
CA GLY A 111 -13.52 8.97 2.02
C GLY A 111 -13.97 9.20 0.57
N ALA A 112 -13.22 9.98 -0.23
CA ALA A 112 -13.60 10.27 -1.61
C ALA A 112 -13.74 9.00 -2.47
N ALA A 113 -12.90 7.98 -2.26
CA ALA A 113 -13.00 6.72 -2.98
C ALA A 113 -14.26 5.93 -2.57
N ARG A 114 -14.69 6.01 -1.30
CA ARG A 114 -15.93 5.40 -0.83
C ARG A 114 -17.13 6.08 -1.48
N LEU A 115 -17.17 7.41 -1.44
CA LEU A 115 -18.21 8.19 -2.12
C LEU A 115 -18.26 7.84 -3.62
N ALA A 116 -17.12 7.81 -4.30
CA ALA A 116 -17.06 7.46 -5.72
C ALA A 116 -17.67 6.07 -5.99
N SER A 117 -17.46 5.10 -5.13
CA SER A 117 -18.02 3.75 -5.31
C SER A 117 -19.56 3.72 -5.27
N GLU A 118 -20.20 4.68 -4.62
CA GLU A 118 -21.66 4.82 -4.57
C GLU A 118 -22.24 5.35 -5.89
N PHE A 119 -21.44 6.13 -6.64
CA PHE A 119 -21.88 6.77 -7.91
C PHE A 119 -21.28 6.11 -9.16
N ALA A 120 -20.51 5.04 -9.01
CA ALA A 120 -19.84 4.37 -10.13
C ALA A 120 -20.72 3.43 -10.96
N GLY A 121 -22.03 3.40 -10.73
CA GLY A 121 -22.96 2.62 -11.56
C GLY A 121 -22.73 1.09 -11.54
N GLY A 122 -22.09 0.56 -10.50
CA GLY A 122 -21.80 -0.87 -10.34
C GLY A 122 -20.46 -1.31 -10.93
N ILE A 123 -19.69 -0.45 -11.60
CA ILE A 123 -18.32 -0.77 -11.99
C ILE A 123 -17.35 -0.65 -10.80
N PRO A 124 -16.30 -1.48 -10.70
CA PRO A 124 -15.40 -1.46 -9.57
C PRO A 124 -14.57 -0.17 -9.49
N VAL A 125 -14.44 0.36 -8.26
CA VAL A 125 -13.55 1.47 -7.91
C VAL A 125 -12.38 0.94 -7.09
N LEU A 126 -11.15 1.27 -7.53
CA LEU A 126 -9.91 0.92 -6.84
C LEU A 126 -9.28 2.19 -6.24
N ASN A 127 -9.17 2.23 -4.92
CA ASN A 127 -8.56 3.33 -4.19
C ASN A 127 -7.04 3.30 -4.34
N ALA A 128 -6.50 4.29 -5.05
CA ALA A 128 -5.05 4.53 -5.21
C ALA A 128 -4.48 5.50 -4.15
N GLY A 129 -5.27 5.79 -3.12
CA GLY A 129 -4.96 6.66 -1.98
C GLY A 129 -5.95 7.81 -1.83
N ASP A 130 -6.54 7.94 -0.65
CA ASP A 130 -7.49 9.00 -0.29
C ASP A 130 -7.03 9.74 0.98
N GLY A 131 -6.39 10.88 0.80
CA GLY A 131 -5.89 11.71 1.89
C GLY A 131 -4.94 10.97 2.84
N ALA A 132 -5.18 11.07 4.14
CA ALA A 132 -4.45 10.34 5.18
C ALA A 132 -5.12 9.01 5.56
N ASN A 133 -6.24 8.65 4.92
CA ASN A 133 -7.06 7.50 5.31
C ASN A 133 -6.47 6.16 4.83
N GLN A 134 -6.64 5.76 3.57
CA GLN A 134 -6.31 4.42 3.09
C GLN A 134 -5.46 4.42 1.81
N HIS A 135 -4.65 3.38 1.68
CA HIS A 135 -3.96 3.06 0.43
C HIS A 135 -3.87 1.53 0.26
N PRO A 136 -5.01 0.84 -0.01
CA PRO A 136 -5.09 -0.61 0.03
C PRO A 136 -4.10 -1.31 -0.90
N THR A 137 -3.79 -0.69 -2.05
CA THR A 137 -2.85 -1.28 -3.00
C THR A 137 -1.39 -1.16 -2.57
N GLN A 138 -1.04 -0.20 -1.70
CA GLN A 138 0.26 -0.17 -1.03
C GLN A 138 0.36 -1.33 -0.04
N THR A 139 -0.65 -1.52 0.79
CA THR A 139 -0.68 -2.64 1.74
C THR A 139 -0.57 -3.99 1.02
N LEU A 140 -1.28 -4.17 -0.10
CA LEU A 140 -1.22 -5.41 -0.85
C LEU A 140 0.18 -5.68 -1.44
N LEU A 141 0.85 -4.65 -2.01
CA LEU A 141 2.23 -4.83 -2.50
C LEU A 141 3.23 -5.08 -1.38
N ASP A 142 3.00 -4.52 -0.20
CA ASP A 142 3.82 -4.78 1.00
C ASP A 142 3.64 -6.24 1.45
N LEU A 143 2.41 -6.74 1.57
CA LEU A 143 2.13 -8.15 1.86
C LEU A 143 2.73 -9.09 0.81
N PHE A 144 2.61 -8.74 -0.48
CA PHE A 144 3.20 -9.53 -1.56
C PHE A 144 4.72 -9.59 -1.43
N THR A 145 5.36 -8.48 -1.11
CA THR A 145 6.81 -8.41 -0.90
C THR A 145 7.25 -9.22 0.31
N ILE A 146 6.50 -9.15 1.42
CA ILE A 146 6.76 -9.95 2.62
C ILE A 146 6.62 -11.44 2.28
N GLN A 147 5.54 -11.85 1.62
CA GLN A 147 5.34 -13.24 1.21
C GLN A 147 6.43 -13.74 0.24
N GLU A 148 6.83 -12.91 -0.71
CA GLU A 148 7.89 -13.25 -1.68
C GLU A 148 9.25 -13.46 -1.00
N THR A 149 9.59 -12.61 -0.02
CA THR A 149 10.90 -12.64 0.64
C THR A 149 10.97 -13.60 1.80
N GLN A 150 9.86 -13.83 2.51
CA GLN A 150 9.81 -14.69 3.70
C GLN A 150 9.14 -16.05 3.45
N GLY A 151 8.48 -16.24 2.29
CA GLY A 151 7.72 -17.45 1.98
C GLY A 151 6.43 -17.62 2.78
N ARG A 152 6.10 -16.67 3.67
CA ARG A 152 4.96 -16.74 4.59
C ARG A 152 4.46 -15.35 4.98
N LEU A 153 3.24 -15.29 5.55
CA LEU A 153 2.67 -14.12 6.22
C LEU A 153 2.32 -14.40 7.68
N ASN A 154 2.42 -15.65 8.13
CA ASN A 154 2.28 -16.02 9.52
C ASN A 154 3.67 -16.04 10.20
N ASN A 155 3.70 -15.82 11.51
CA ASN A 155 4.92 -15.84 12.33
C ASN A 155 6.01 -14.88 11.80
N ILE A 156 5.62 -13.69 11.40
CA ILE A 156 6.51 -12.62 10.95
C ILE A 156 6.85 -11.71 12.15
N ASN A 157 8.13 -11.48 12.36
CA ASN A 157 8.64 -10.44 13.23
C ASN A 157 8.90 -9.17 12.40
N ILE A 158 8.05 -8.17 12.58
CA ILE A 158 8.12 -6.93 11.81
C ILE A 158 8.35 -5.72 12.73
N ALA A 159 9.38 -4.93 12.45
CA ALA A 159 9.51 -3.59 13.01
C ALA A 159 8.93 -2.54 12.07
N MET A 160 8.21 -1.58 12.63
CA MET A 160 7.73 -0.38 11.95
C MET A 160 8.37 0.83 12.60
N VAL A 161 9.07 1.64 11.80
CA VAL A 161 9.99 2.68 12.29
C VAL A 161 9.67 4.04 11.70
N GLY A 162 9.68 5.08 12.53
CA GLY A 162 9.58 6.48 12.13
C GLY A 162 8.25 7.13 12.49
N ASP A 163 7.52 7.68 11.52
CA ASP A 163 6.22 8.30 11.77
C ASP A 163 5.10 7.26 11.79
N LEU A 164 4.84 6.72 12.98
CA LEU A 164 3.78 5.74 13.18
C LEU A 164 2.42 6.38 13.47
N LYS A 165 2.41 7.67 13.85
CA LYS A 165 1.18 8.39 14.20
C LYS A 165 0.35 8.77 12.97
N TYR A 166 1.01 9.29 11.95
CA TYR A 166 0.36 9.78 10.72
C TYR A 166 0.57 8.87 9.52
N GLY A 167 1.33 7.79 9.72
CA GLY A 167 1.69 6.84 8.66
C GLY A 167 0.56 5.89 8.28
N ARG A 168 -0.37 6.30 7.40
CA ARG A 168 -1.46 5.42 6.92
C ARG A 168 -0.99 4.06 6.41
N THR A 169 0.22 3.97 5.85
CA THR A 169 0.78 2.71 5.33
C THR A 169 1.08 1.71 6.43
N VAL A 170 1.63 2.17 7.57
CA VAL A 170 1.91 1.29 8.72
C VAL A 170 0.63 0.87 9.42
N HIS A 171 -0.38 1.75 9.51
CA HIS A 171 -1.69 1.40 10.07
C HIS A 171 -2.36 0.29 9.24
N SER A 172 -2.46 0.49 7.93
CA SER A 172 -3.08 -0.47 7.03
C SER A 172 -2.30 -1.79 6.99
N LEU A 173 -0.96 -1.75 7.03
CA LEU A 173 -0.12 -2.95 7.05
C LEU A 173 -0.27 -3.72 8.36
N ALA A 174 -0.32 -3.03 9.52
CA ALA A 174 -0.58 -3.66 10.80
C ALA A 174 -1.96 -4.34 10.84
N GLN A 175 -3.01 -3.65 10.36
CA GLN A 175 -4.37 -4.20 10.25
C GLN A 175 -4.43 -5.43 9.32
N ALA A 176 -3.71 -5.41 8.21
CA ALA A 176 -3.66 -6.53 7.27
C ALA A 176 -2.91 -7.74 7.85
N LEU A 177 -1.73 -7.53 8.43
CA LEU A 177 -0.94 -8.58 9.07
C LEU A 177 -1.62 -9.15 10.31
N ALA A 178 -2.48 -8.38 10.98
CA ALA A 178 -3.32 -8.85 12.09
C ALA A 178 -4.40 -9.88 11.68
N LYS A 179 -4.58 -10.12 10.38
CA LYS A 179 -5.42 -11.23 9.85
C LYS A 179 -4.65 -12.55 9.76
N PHE A 180 -3.34 -12.53 9.96
CA PHE A 180 -2.46 -13.70 9.92
C PHE A 180 -1.94 -14.04 11.31
N GLN A 181 -1.67 -15.32 11.58
CA GLN A 181 -1.38 -15.81 12.92
C GLN A 181 0.10 -15.68 13.31
N GLY A 182 0.38 -15.48 14.60
CA GLY A 182 1.71 -15.58 15.18
C GLY A 182 2.65 -14.42 14.82
N ASN A 183 2.14 -13.34 14.24
CA ASN A 183 2.92 -12.16 13.92
C ASN A 183 3.24 -11.37 15.20
N ARG A 184 4.42 -10.77 15.25
CA ARG A 184 4.89 -9.91 16.33
C ARG A 184 5.33 -8.57 15.77
N PHE A 185 4.86 -7.49 16.40
CA PHE A 185 5.15 -6.12 16.00
C PHE A 185 6.13 -5.46 16.97
N TYR A 186 7.09 -4.72 16.40
CA TYR A 186 8.02 -3.86 17.12
C TYR A 186 7.80 -2.45 16.60
N PHE A 187 7.26 -1.57 17.43
CA PHE A 187 7.00 -0.19 17.06
C PHE A 187 8.13 0.69 17.59
N ILE A 188 8.83 1.36 16.67
CA ILE A 188 10.00 2.16 16.96
C ILE A 188 9.73 3.58 16.50
N ALA A 189 9.41 4.44 17.45
CA ALA A 189 9.07 5.84 17.17
C ALA A 189 9.29 6.71 18.43
N PRO A 190 9.54 8.02 18.26
CA PRO A 190 9.47 8.93 19.39
C PRO A 190 8.03 9.01 19.92
N GLU A 191 7.87 9.38 21.19
CA GLU A 191 6.57 9.47 21.86
C GLU A 191 5.56 10.31 21.06
N ALA A 192 6.00 11.43 20.49
CA ALA A 192 5.18 12.33 19.69
C ALA A 192 4.64 11.68 18.38
N LEU A 193 5.30 10.65 17.86
CA LEU A 193 4.97 9.92 16.64
C LEU A 193 4.63 8.44 16.89
N ALA A 194 4.33 8.07 18.13
CA ALA A 194 3.99 6.71 18.52
C ALA A 194 2.76 6.17 17.78
N MET A 195 2.68 4.85 17.68
CA MET A 195 1.53 4.16 17.07
C MET A 195 0.24 4.55 17.80
N PRO A 196 -0.83 4.94 17.08
CA PRO A 196 -2.09 5.32 17.68
C PRO A 196 -2.73 4.22 18.52
N GLY A 197 -3.35 4.62 19.64
CA GLY A 197 -3.96 3.69 20.60
C GLY A 197 -4.98 2.73 19.99
N TYR A 198 -5.72 3.14 18.95
CA TYR A 198 -6.71 2.27 18.30
C TYR A 198 -6.07 1.07 17.56
N ILE A 199 -4.83 1.23 17.06
CA ILE A 199 -4.08 0.10 16.47
C ILE A 199 -3.57 -0.83 17.58
N LEU A 200 -3.03 -0.27 18.67
CA LEU A 200 -2.56 -1.08 19.81
C LEU A 200 -3.71 -1.86 20.42
N GLN A 201 -4.84 -1.22 20.65
CA GLN A 201 -6.06 -1.88 21.14
C GLN A 201 -6.53 -3.01 20.22
N MET A 202 -6.53 -2.80 18.91
CA MET A 202 -6.90 -3.83 17.93
C MET A 202 -5.96 -5.06 18.02
N LEU A 203 -4.65 -4.84 18.25
CA LEU A 203 -3.70 -5.94 18.43
C LEU A 203 -3.94 -6.68 19.74
N GLU A 204 -4.20 -5.97 20.83
CA GLU A 204 -4.54 -6.53 22.14
C GLU A 204 -5.81 -7.38 22.08
N GLU A 205 -6.89 -6.86 21.48
CA GLU A 205 -8.15 -7.58 21.30
C GLU A 205 -7.99 -8.87 20.49
N LYS A 206 -7.02 -8.92 19.58
CA LYS A 206 -6.69 -10.12 18.78
C LYS A 206 -5.63 -11.01 19.42
N GLY A 207 -5.10 -10.66 20.59
CA GLY A 207 -4.03 -11.40 21.24
C GLY A 207 -2.71 -11.41 20.47
N ILE A 208 -2.43 -10.36 19.67
CA ILE A 208 -1.22 -10.25 18.86
C ILE A 208 -0.15 -9.51 19.66
N ALA A 209 1.03 -10.12 19.78
CA ALA A 209 2.14 -9.55 20.53
C ALA A 209 2.72 -8.31 19.86
N TYR A 210 2.94 -7.26 20.63
CA TYR A 210 3.71 -6.09 20.19
C TYR A 210 4.61 -5.57 21.34
N SER A 211 5.59 -4.76 20.98
CA SER A 211 6.44 -4.03 21.93
C SER A 211 6.82 -2.67 21.38
N LEU A 212 7.07 -1.71 22.28
CA LEU A 212 7.46 -0.35 21.95
C LEU A 212 8.95 -0.18 22.25
N HIS A 213 9.68 0.46 21.34
CA HIS A 213 11.14 0.63 21.40
C HIS A 213 11.54 2.04 20.99
N GLU A 214 12.71 2.45 21.43
CA GLU A 214 13.29 3.75 21.09
C GLU A 214 14.42 3.63 20.05
N SER A 215 14.99 2.44 19.86
CA SER A 215 16.07 2.21 18.90
C SER A 215 15.86 0.94 18.06
N ILE A 216 16.45 0.94 16.86
CA ILE A 216 16.37 -0.17 15.90
C ILE A 216 17.29 -1.31 16.37
N GLU A 217 18.46 -0.98 16.91
CA GLU A 217 19.50 -1.93 17.29
C GLU A 217 19.04 -2.94 18.34
N GLU A 218 18.10 -2.54 19.21
CA GLU A 218 17.54 -3.43 20.22
C GLU A 218 16.85 -4.67 19.64
N VAL A 219 16.29 -4.55 18.45
CA VAL A 219 15.39 -5.57 17.89
C VAL A 219 15.89 -6.21 16.59
N VAL A 220 16.88 -5.60 15.91
CA VAL A 220 17.39 -6.08 14.62
C VAL A 220 17.66 -7.59 14.57
N PRO A 221 18.26 -8.23 15.59
CA PRO A 221 18.53 -9.66 15.57
C PRO A 221 17.28 -10.56 15.55
N GLU A 222 16.10 -10.01 15.87
CA GLU A 222 14.86 -10.76 15.91
C GLU A 222 14.02 -10.61 14.64
N LEU A 223 14.31 -9.61 13.80
CA LEU A 223 13.43 -9.17 12.72
C LEU A 223 13.51 -10.06 11.47
N ASP A 224 12.37 -10.26 10.84
CA ASP A 224 12.23 -10.70 9.45
C ASP A 224 12.06 -9.50 8.52
N ILE A 225 11.34 -8.46 8.96
CA ILE A 225 11.05 -7.23 8.20
C ILE A 225 11.35 -5.99 9.05
N LEU A 226 12.07 -5.05 8.46
CA LEU A 226 12.26 -3.70 8.96
C LEU A 226 11.57 -2.71 8.00
N TYR A 227 10.39 -2.22 8.40
CA TYR A 227 9.59 -1.30 7.60
C TYR A 227 9.84 0.13 8.04
N MET A 228 10.60 0.87 7.23
CA MET A 228 10.94 2.27 7.50
C MET A 228 9.89 3.20 6.92
N THR A 229 9.61 4.31 7.60
CA THR A 229 8.72 5.37 7.11
C THR A 229 9.41 6.73 7.16
N ARG A 230 9.01 7.60 6.26
CA ARG A 230 9.42 9.00 6.26
C ARG A 230 8.71 9.76 7.38
N VAL A 231 9.44 10.56 8.14
CA VAL A 231 8.83 11.56 9.04
C VAL A 231 8.21 12.67 8.20
N GLN A 232 6.92 12.92 8.38
CA GLN A 232 6.15 13.88 7.58
C GLN A 232 6.36 15.30 8.13
N LYS A 233 7.35 16.02 7.57
CA LYS A 233 7.71 17.38 7.95
C LYS A 233 6.50 18.34 7.96
N GLU A 234 5.60 18.13 7.02
CA GLU A 234 4.39 18.92 6.82
C GLU A 234 3.36 18.81 7.95
N ARG A 235 3.58 17.90 8.90
CA ARG A 235 2.66 17.59 10.02
C ARG A 235 3.26 17.87 11.41
N LEU A 236 4.51 18.31 11.47
CA LEU A 236 5.24 18.60 12.71
C LEU A 236 5.64 20.06 12.77
N ASP A 237 5.77 20.58 14.00
CA ASP A 237 6.44 21.85 14.22
C ASP A 237 7.92 21.76 13.75
N PRO A 238 8.51 22.81 13.14
CA PRO A 238 9.90 22.77 12.67
C PRO A 238 10.93 22.39 13.74
N SER A 239 10.70 22.74 14.99
CA SER A 239 11.59 22.40 16.12
C SER A 239 11.46 20.92 16.50
N GLU A 240 10.26 20.36 16.51
CA GLU A 240 10.02 18.95 16.75
C GLU A 240 10.59 18.09 15.61
N TYR A 241 10.39 18.52 14.36
CA TYR A 241 10.92 17.80 13.20
C TYR A 241 12.45 17.65 13.24
N ALA A 242 13.17 18.71 13.61
CA ALA A 242 14.63 18.67 13.68
C ALA A 242 15.15 17.64 14.72
N ASN A 243 14.49 17.55 15.87
CA ASN A 243 14.83 16.62 16.94
C ASN A 243 14.49 15.17 16.55
N VAL A 244 13.35 14.93 15.94
CA VAL A 244 12.87 13.60 15.57
C VAL A 244 13.64 13.03 14.38
N LYS A 245 13.95 13.86 13.37
CA LYS A 245 14.62 13.45 12.13
C LYS A 245 15.98 12.77 12.38
N ALA A 246 16.74 13.25 13.34
CA ALA A 246 18.08 12.72 13.60
C ALA A 246 18.09 11.35 14.27
N GLN A 247 17.01 10.95 14.93
CA GLN A 247 16.94 9.74 15.76
C GLN A 247 16.64 8.46 14.95
N PHE A 248 16.02 8.58 13.75
CA PHE A 248 15.51 7.44 12.98
C PHE A 248 16.11 7.36 11.58
N ILE A 249 17.43 7.52 11.47
CA ILE A 249 18.16 7.34 10.21
C ILE A 249 18.78 5.95 10.22
N LEU A 250 18.31 5.07 9.34
CA LEU A 250 18.87 3.74 9.15
C LEU A 250 20.18 3.82 8.33
N ARG A 251 21.24 3.25 8.87
CA ARG A 251 22.56 3.09 8.25
C ARG A 251 22.88 1.62 8.08
N ALA A 252 23.81 1.28 7.20
CA ALA A 252 24.25 -0.11 7.04
C ALA A 252 24.83 -0.70 8.32
N ALA A 253 25.47 0.12 9.17
CA ALA A 253 26.02 -0.31 10.46
C ALA A 253 24.94 -0.77 11.45
N ASP A 254 23.75 -0.16 11.42
CA ASP A 254 22.63 -0.46 12.33
C ASP A 254 22.04 -1.85 12.05
N LEU A 255 22.35 -2.44 10.88
CA LEU A 255 21.93 -3.78 10.48
C LEU A 255 22.91 -4.89 10.93
N HIS A 256 23.89 -4.53 11.78
CA HIS A 256 24.82 -5.53 12.32
C HIS A 256 24.07 -6.54 13.19
N GLY A 257 24.33 -7.84 12.97
CA GLY A 257 23.63 -8.92 13.70
C GLY A 257 22.24 -9.27 13.13
N ALA A 258 21.81 -8.62 12.06
CA ALA A 258 20.55 -8.95 11.38
C ALA A 258 20.55 -10.39 10.86
N ARG A 259 19.38 -11.01 10.88
CA ARG A 259 19.17 -12.35 10.28
C ARG A 259 19.38 -12.27 8.75
N ALA A 260 19.85 -13.34 8.16
CA ALA A 260 20.10 -13.40 6.71
C ALA A 260 18.84 -13.16 5.86
N ASN A 261 17.66 -13.49 6.39
CA ASN A 261 16.38 -13.29 5.72
C ASN A 261 15.79 -11.87 5.91
N LEU A 262 16.36 -11.03 6.80
CA LEU A 262 15.87 -9.67 7.01
C LEU A 262 15.72 -8.94 5.68
N LYS A 263 14.59 -8.21 5.51
CA LYS A 263 14.42 -7.24 4.43
C LYS A 263 14.00 -5.89 4.97
N VAL A 264 14.67 -4.86 4.47
CA VAL A 264 14.35 -3.45 4.72
C VAL A 264 13.37 -3.02 3.64
N LEU A 265 12.18 -2.60 4.06
CA LEU A 265 11.09 -2.11 3.22
C LEU A 265 10.83 -0.62 3.48
N HIS A 266 10.29 0.06 2.48
CA HIS A 266 9.92 1.47 2.58
C HIS A 266 8.88 1.81 1.50
N PRO A 267 7.78 2.52 1.81
CA PRO A 267 6.73 2.84 0.83
C PRO A 267 7.17 3.89 -0.21
N LEU A 268 8.32 4.51 -0.02
CA LEU A 268 8.87 5.59 -0.83
C LEU A 268 7.93 6.83 -0.98
N PRO A 269 8.45 8.05 -1.20
CA PRO A 269 9.87 8.37 -1.37
C PRO A 269 10.64 8.34 -0.05
N ARG A 270 11.88 7.88 -0.07
CA ARG A 270 12.82 8.15 1.02
C ARG A 270 13.49 9.51 0.77
N ILE A 271 13.88 10.17 1.86
CA ILE A 271 14.67 11.42 1.83
C ILE A 271 16.00 11.16 2.56
N ASP A 272 15.97 11.18 3.90
CA ASP A 272 17.17 11.04 4.72
C ASP A 272 17.10 9.83 5.69
N GLU A 273 15.92 9.23 5.85
CA GLU A 273 15.65 8.17 6.83
C GLU A 273 16.30 6.83 6.51
N ILE A 274 16.83 6.65 5.30
CA ILE A 274 17.68 5.52 4.92
C ILE A 274 18.86 6.06 4.15
N THR A 275 20.07 5.87 4.64
CA THR A 275 21.29 6.28 3.97
C THR A 275 21.62 5.39 2.78
N THR A 276 22.37 5.91 1.79
CA THR A 276 22.64 5.19 0.53
C THR A 276 23.58 4.00 0.67
N ASP A 277 24.28 3.86 1.79
CA ASP A 277 25.10 2.69 2.10
C ASP A 277 24.27 1.44 2.34
N VAL A 278 23.03 1.60 2.85
CA VAL A 278 22.04 0.51 3.00
C VAL A 278 21.71 -0.13 1.66
N ASP A 279 21.69 0.65 0.55
CA ASP A 279 21.38 0.14 -0.81
C ASP A 279 22.32 -0.98 -1.26
N LYS A 280 23.54 -1.01 -0.70
CA LYS A 280 24.58 -2.00 -1.03
C LYS A 280 24.50 -3.25 -0.15
N THR A 281 23.62 -3.27 0.85
CA THR A 281 23.43 -4.42 1.73
C THR A 281 22.48 -5.45 1.11
N PRO A 282 22.56 -6.73 1.49
CA PRO A 282 21.62 -7.74 1.02
C PRO A 282 20.19 -7.56 1.59
N TYR A 283 20.05 -6.62 2.49
CA TYR A 283 18.81 -6.35 3.20
C TYR A 283 17.90 -5.36 2.50
N ALA A 284 18.44 -4.41 1.71
CA ALA A 284 17.67 -3.41 0.98
C ALA A 284 16.73 -4.07 -0.04
N TYR A 285 15.42 -3.83 0.10
CA TYR A 285 14.42 -4.43 -0.81
C TYR A 285 13.32 -3.44 -1.24
N TYR A 286 13.40 -2.18 -0.88
CA TYR A 286 12.36 -1.16 -1.11
C TYR A 286 12.18 -0.80 -2.59
N PHE A 287 13.18 -0.95 -3.44
CA PHE A 287 13.01 -0.76 -4.89
C PHE A 287 12.31 -1.95 -5.54
N GLN A 288 12.65 -3.16 -5.16
CA GLN A 288 11.96 -4.38 -5.58
C GLN A 288 10.51 -4.40 -5.06
N GLN A 289 10.30 -3.95 -3.80
CA GLN A 289 8.98 -3.72 -3.22
C GLN A 289 8.14 -2.77 -4.10
N ALA A 290 8.70 -1.63 -4.53
CA ALA A 290 8.02 -0.72 -5.42
C ALA A 290 7.66 -1.37 -6.77
N GLY A 291 8.56 -2.19 -7.32
CA GLY A 291 8.33 -2.98 -8.55
C GLY A 291 7.22 -4.02 -8.38
N ASN A 292 7.10 -4.63 -7.21
CA ASN A 292 6.04 -5.57 -6.86
C ASN A 292 4.64 -4.93 -6.91
N GLY A 293 4.59 -3.60 -6.80
CA GLY A 293 3.35 -2.84 -6.97
C GLY A 293 2.67 -3.06 -8.31
N ILE A 294 3.42 -3.34 -9.38
CA ILE A 294 2.83 -3.64 -10.69
C ILE A 294 2.01 -4.93 -10.62
N PHE A 295 2.58 -5.99 -10.05
CA PHE A 295 1.93 -7.30 -9.98
C PHE A 295 0.75 -7.33 -9.01
N ALA A 296 0.86 -6.64 -7.87
CA ALA A 296 -0.25 -6.48 -6.93
C ALA A 296 -1.44 -5.74 -7.58
N ARG A 297 -1.16 -4.70 -8.37
CA ARG A 297 -2.19 -3.94 -9.12
C ARG A 297 -2.76 -4.73 -10.28
N GLN A 298 -1.93 -5.48 -11.02
CA GLN A 298 -2.41 -6.43 -12.03
C GLN A 298 -3.37 -7.45 -11.42
N ALA A 299 -3.03 -8.01 -10.26
CA ALA A 299 -3.87 -9.00 -9.58
C ALA A 299 -5.25 -8.42 -9.21
N LEU A 300 -5.30 -7.22 -8.63
CA LEU A 300 -6.57 -6.59 -8.29
C LEU A 300 -7.41 -6.30 -9.53
N LEU A 301 -6.82 -5.68 -10.58
CA LEU A 301 -7.51 -5.39 -11.83
C LEU A 301 -8.05 -6.67 -12.50
N ALA A 302 -7.21 -7.71 -12.55
CA ALA A 302 -7.60 -8.99 -13.09
C ALA A 302 -8.78 -9.62 -12.32
N LEU A 303 -8.73 -9.59 -10.98
CA LEU A 303 -9.75 -10.18 -10.13
C LEU A 303 -11.07 -9.40 -10.16
N VAL A 304 -11.04 -8.07 -10.14
CA VAL A 304 -12.29 -7.29 -10.14
C VAL A 304 -13.00 -7.28 -11.51
N LEU A 305 -12.29 -7.61 -12.59
CA LEU A 305 -12.82 -7.56 -13.96
C LEU A 305 -13.07 -8.93 -14.61
N ASN A 306 -12.73 -10.04 -13.96
CA ASN A 306 -12.98 -11.39 -14.50
C ASN A 306 -13.67 -12.27 -13.46
N GLU A 307 -14.82 -12.81 -13.83
CA GLU A 307 -15.62 -13.71 -13.00
C GLU A 307 -14.94 -15.08 -12.82
N GLU A 308 -14.29 -15.58 -13.87
CA GLU A 308 -13.77 -16.95 -13.97
C GLU A 308 -12.27 -17.08 -13.68
N LEU A 309 -11.64 -16.09 -13.05
CA LEU A 309 -10.24 -16.17 -12.67
C LEU A 309 -10.04 -17.22 -11.56
N ALA A 310 -10.10 -18.50 -11.95
CA ALA A 310 -9.69 -19.62 -11.13
C ALA A 310 -8.18 -19.84 -11.27
N PHE A 311 -7.43 -19.53 -10.22
CA PHE A 311 -6.04 -19.90 -10.10
C PHE A 311 -5.86 -20.96 -9.03
#